data_a43b97d4afed6f3c38cee0c5e457a40d
#
_entry.id   a43b97d4afed6f3c38cee0c5e457a40d
#
_cell.length_a   1.000
_cell.length_b   1.000
_cell.length_c   1.000
_cell.angle_alpha   90.00
_cell.angle_beta   90.00
_cell.angle_gamma   90.00
#
_symmetry.space_group_name_H-M   'P 1'
#
loop_
_entity.id
_entity.type
_entity.pdbx_description
1 polymer ?
#
loop_
_entity_poly.entity_id
_entity_poly.type
_entity_poly.pdbx_seq_one_letter_code
_entity_poly.pdbx_strand_id
1 'polypeptide(L)'
;MSYNYEGLCKQYIEYNLYNKGKSHKNTAGKRMSYRMDRLYSYNSILCIYTKIKGKKIFFIDNNIASYSNTSAKHKRILKSELKEQNNQKKHFYYMEVKQIDSTKNMIKSKYNTITELIQRHNRARSNKQIIKNIIKDEYNNLKLLCSLIDQRTRESKLHKEVFKLLIKHKIA
;
A
#
# COMPACT_ATOMS: atom_id res chain seq x y z
N MET A 1 -6.47 24.46 -17.76
CA MET A 1 -6.87 24.31 -16.34
C MET A 1 -5.99 23.24 -15.69
N SER A 2 -5.25 23.58 -14.68
CA SER A 2 -4.45 22.62 -13.91
C SER A 2 -5.37 21.75 -13.06
N TYR A 3 -5.35 20.43 -13.25
CA TYR A 3 -6.08 19.52 -12.38
C TYR A 3 -5.34 19.45 -11.05
N ASN A 4 -5.96 19.89 -9.97
CA ASN A 4 -5.37 19.85 -8.64
C ASN A 4 -5.49 18.43 -8.04
N TYR A 5 -4.67 17.50 -8.52
CA TYR A 5 -4.62 16.12 -8.00
C TYR A 5 -4.10 16.04 -6.56
N GLU A 6 -3.16 16.89 -6.20
CA GLU A 6 -2.59 16.97 -4.84
C GLU A 6 -3.65 17.39 -3.84
N GLY A 7 -4.36 18.49 -4.10
CA GLY A 7 -5.47 18.93 -3.26
C GLY A 7 -6.57 17.89 -3.13
N LEU A 8 -6.84 17.08 -4.18
CA LEU A 8 -7.82 16.01 -4.13
C LEU A 8 -7.33 14.86 -3.22
N CYS A 9 -6.06 14.43 -3.35
CA CYS A 9 -5.47 13.41 -2.50
C CYS A 9 -5.47 13.85 -1.04
N LYS A 10 -5.07 15.10 -0.75
CA LYS A 10 -5.10 15.67 0.59
C LYS A 10 -6.48 15.63 1.19
N GLN A 11 -7.50 16.08 0.46
CA GLN A 11 -8.90 16.04 0.93
C GLN A 11 -9.41 14.62 1.16
N TYR A 12 -9.07 13.66 0.30
CA TYR A 12 -9.39 12.24 0.49
C TYR A 12 -8.78 11.70 1.78
N ILE A 13 -7.51 11.99 2.05
CA ILE A 13 -6.81 11.54 3.26
C ILE A 13 -7.43 12.19 4.49
N GLU A 14 -7.67 13.50 4.47
CA GLU A 14 -8.26 14.25 5.58
C GLU A 14 -9.69 13.80 5.89
N TYR A 15 -10.49 13.55 4.87
CA TYR A 15 -11.84 12.99 5.04
C TYR A 15 -11.79 11.66 5.79
N ASN A 16 -10.94 10.74 5.35
CA ASN A 16 -10.87 9.40 5.93
C ASN A 16 -10.22 9.35 7.32
N LEU A 17 -9.25 10.21 7.57
CA LEU A 17 -8.58 10.25 8.89
C LEU A 17 -9.37 11.00 9.95
N TYR A 18 -10.11 12.06 9.57
CA TYR A 18 -10.66 13.03 10.50
C TYR A 18 -12.13 13.35 10.27
N ASN A 19 -12.81 12.74 9.30
CA ASN A 19 -14.16 13.10 8.86
C ASN A 19 -14.28 14.58 8.43
N LYS A 20 -13.20 15.16 7.88
CA LYS A 20 -13.17 16.55 7.43
C LYS A 20 -13.40 16.65 5.93
N GLY A 21 -14.31 17.54 5.54
CA GLY A 21 -14.61 17.81 4.13
C GLY A 21 -15.80 17.03 3.60
N LYS A 22 -15.88 16.92 2.25
CA LYS A 22 -16.97 16.23 1.56
C LYS A 22 -16.69 14.74 1.43
N SER A 23 -17.73 13.92 1.47
CA SER A 23 -17.61 12.46 1.28
C SER A 23 -17.29 12.05 -0.16
N HIS A 24 -17.40 12.98 -1.11
CA HIS A 24 -17.04 12.75 -2.50
C HIS A 24 -16.53 14.04 -3.14
N LYS A 25 -15.57 13.90 -4.05
CA LYS A 25 -15.06 14.97 -4.90
C LYS A 25 -14.42 14.39 -6.16
N ASN A 26 -14.33 15.18 -7.21
CA ASN A 26 -13.61 14.82 -8.42
C ASN A 26 -12.77 16.00 -8.93
N THR A 27 -11.81 15.71 -9.79
CA THR A 27 -11.09 16.72 -10.57
C THR A 27 -11.91 17.15 -11.77
N ALA A 28 -11.57 18.31 -12.34
CA ALA A 28 -12.09 18.69 -13.63
C ALA A 28 -11.79 17.58 -14.66
N GLY A 29 -12.80 17.19 -15.46
CA GLY A 29 -12.72 16.06 -16.39
C GLY A 29 -12.76 14.67 -15.74
N LYS A 30 -13.05 14.59 -14.44
CA LYS A 30 -13.23 13.32 -13.68
C LYS A 30 -12.10 12.31 -13.83
N ARG A 31 -10.86 12.76 -14.12
CA ARG A 31 -9.71 11.88 -14.27
C ARG A 31 -9.26 11.27 -12.94
N MET A 32 -9.55 11.96 -11.84
CA MET A 32 -9.33 11.48 -10.49
C MET A 32 -10.53 11.88 -9.63
N SER A 33 -10.99 10.98 -8.79
CA SER A 33 -12.15 11.21 -7.91
C SER A 33 -12.03 10.39 -6.65
N TYR A 34 -12.72 10.79 -5.58
CA TYR A 34 -12.94 9.90 -4.46
C TYR A 34 -14.40 9.88 -4.03
N ARG A 35 -14.80 8.77 -3.45
CA ARG A 35 -16.09 8.60 -2.81
C ARG A 35 -15.92 7.78 -1.55
N MET A 36 -16.18 8.38 -0.40
CA MET A 36 -16.00 7.78 0.92
C MET A 36 -14.56 7.23 1.11
N ASP A 37 -14.43 5.93 1.31
CA ASP A 37 -13.20 5.20 1.57
C ASP A 37 -12.36 4.90 0.31
N ARG A 38 -12.86 5.21 -0.89
CA ARG A 38 -12.24 4.85 -2.17
C ARG A 38 -11.78 6.05 -2.97
N LEU A 39 -10.54 6.01 -3.41
CA LEU A 39 -9.96 6.94 -4.37
C LEU A 39 -9.81 6.24 -5.72
N TYR A 40 -10.18 6.91 -6.78
CA TYR A 40 -10.19 6.39 -8.14
C TYR A 40 -9.23 7.16 -9.04
N SER A 41 -8.59 6.44 -9.97
CA SER A 41 -7.95 6.98 -11.16
C SER A 41 -8.78 6.54 -12.36
N TYR A 42 -9.47 7.48 -12.99
CA TYR A 42 -10.56 7.20 -13.92
C TYR A 42 -11.64 6.31 -13.24
N ASN A 43 -11.92 5.13 -13.78
CA ASN A 43 -12.89 4.19 -13.22
C ASN A 43 -12.24 3.08 -12.37
N SER A 44 -10.89 3.09 -12.24
CA SER A 44 -10.17 2.07 -11.49
C SER A 44 -9.87 2.53 -10.07
N ILE A 45 -10.01 1.64 -9.11
CA ILE A 45 -9.68 1.92 -7.71
C ILE A 45 -8.17 2.08 -7.59
N LEU A 46 -7.73 3.25 -7.16
CA LEU A 46 -6.33 3.56 -6.88
C LEU A 46 -5.97 3.25 -5.42
N CYS A 47 -6.89 3.55 -4.50
CA CYS A 47 -6.64 3.38 -3.08
C CYS A 47 -7.95 3.10 -2.34
N ILE A 48 -7.86 2.29 -1.30
CA ILE A 48 -8.95 2.09 -0.32
C ILE A 48 -8.42 2.42 1.07
N TYR A 49 -9.18 3.24 1.80
CA TYR A 49 -9.00 3.42 3.24
C TYR A 49 -9.83 2.39 4.00
N THR A 50 -9.29 1.88 5.09
CA THR A 50 -10.03 1.01 6.01
C THR A 50 -9.53 1.19 7.43
N LYS A 51 -10.39 0.82 8.39
CA LYS A 51 -10.03 0.75 9.80
C LYS A 51 -10.23 -0.68 10.28
N ILE A 52 -9.14 -1.37 10.62
CA ILE A 52 -9.17 -2.75 11.07
C ILE A 52 -8.48 -2.84 12.43
N LYS A 53 -9.18 -3.38 13.44
CA LYS A 53 -8.68 -3.49 14.83
C LYS A 53 -8.08 -2.17 15.35
N GLY A 54 -8.76 -1.04 15.06
CA GLY A 54 -8.32 0.29 15.47
C GLY A 54 -7.22 0.92 14.61
N LYS A 55 -6.54 0.16 13.76
CA LYS A 55 -5.51 0.68 12.85
C LYS A 55 -6.13 1.29 11.61
N LYS A 56 -5.73 2.50 11.25
CA LYS A 56 -6.13 3.23 10.04
C LYS A 56 -5.15 2.88 8.92
N ILE A 57 -5.64 2.37 7.79
CA ILE A 57 -4.79 1.79 6.74
C ILE A 57 -5.27 2.24 5.37
N PHE A 58 -4.33 2.69 4.52
CA PHE A 58 -4.53 2.94 3.10
C PHE A 58 -3.88 1.83 2.27
N PHE A 59 -4.67 1.09 1.52
CA PHE A 59 -4.20 0.10 0.56
C PHE A 59 -4.14 0.73 -0.83
N ILE A 60 -2.94 0.78 -1.42
CA ILE A 60 -2.69 1.37 -2.75
C ILE A 60 -2.56 0.22 -3.75
N ASP A 61 -3.33 0.26 -4.85
CA ASP A 61 -3.21 -0.72 -5.92
C ASP A 61 -1.91 -0.49 -6.72
N ASN A 62 -1.06 -1.51 -6.76
CA ASN A 62 0.22 -1.41 -7.47
C ASN A 62 0.06 -1.60 -8.98
N ASN A 63 -0.96 -2.33 -9.43
CA ASN A 63 -1.18 -2.59 -10.85
C ASN A 63 -1.69 -1.35 -11.60
N ILE A 64 -2.29 -0.39 -10.91
CA ILE A 64 -2.88 0.78 -11.56
C ILE A 64 -1.85 1.60 -12.36
N ALA A 65 -0.59 1.57 -11.96
CA ALA A 65 0.49 2.25 -12.68
C ALA A 65 0.75 1.67 -14.08
N SER A 66 0.34 0.41 -14.34
CA SER A 66 0.48 -0.24 -15.64
C SER A 66 -0.59 0.18 -16.64
N TYR A 67 -1.68 0.82 -16.19
CA TYR A 67 -2.80 1.16 -17.09
C TYR A 67 -2.54 2.42 -17.94
N SER A 68 -1.83 3.41 -17.41
CA SER A 68 -1.44 4.61 -18.16
C SER A 68 -0.42 5.46 -17.38
N ASN A 69 0.30 6.34 -18.12
CA ASN A 69 1.19 7.34 -17.52
C ASN A 69 0.45 8.26 -16.54
N THR A 70 -0.82 8.59 -16.82
CA THR A 70 -1.64 9.42 -15.93
C THR A 70 -1.97 8.68 -14.64
N SER A 71 -2.31 7.40 -14.70
CA SER A 71 -2.56 6.58 -13.51
C SER A 71 -1.30 6.42 -12.66
N ALA A 72 -0.14 6.25 -13.30
CA ALA A 72 1.15 6.23 -12.62
C ALA A 72 1.46 7.59 -11.93
N LYS A 73 1.11 8.72 -12.57
CA LYS A 73 1.21 10.05 -11.96
C LYS A 73 0.29 10.19 -10.74
N HIS A 74 -0.97 9.77 -10.86
CA HIS A 74 -1.92 9.81 -9.74
C HIS A 74 -1.42 9.01 -8.54
N LYS A 75 -0.87 7.81 -8.78
CA LYS A 75 -0.28 6.98 -7.73
C LYS A 75 0.91 7.66 -7.04
N ARG A 76 1.81 8.29 -7.81
CA ARG A 76 2.96 9.02 -7.24
C ARG A 76 2.52 10.18 -6.35
N ILE A 77 1.55 10.96 -6.80
CA ILE A 77 0.99 12.08 -6.02
C ILE A 77 0.39 11.58 -4.72
N LEU A 78 -0.47 10.55 -4.77
CA LEU A 78 -1.06 9.96 -3.56
C LEU A 78 0.01 9.49 -2.57
N LYS A 79 1.06 8.81 -3.05
CA LYS A 79 2.15 8.34 -2.18
C LYS A 79 2.92 9.49 -1.54
N SER A 80 3.16 10.57 -2.28
CA SER A 80 3.80 11.78 -1.75
C SER A 80 2.97 12.38 -0.63
N GLU A 81 1.67 12.56 -0.84
CA GLU A 81 0.75 13.10 0.16
C GLU A 81 0.63 12.22 1.41
N LEU A 82 0.54 10.88 1.23
CA LEU A 82 0.51 9.93 2.35
C LEU A 82 1.80 10.00 3.17
N LYS A 83 2.96 10.07 2.51
CA LYS A 83 4.26 10.19 3.17
C LYS A 83 4.37 11.48 3.94
N GLU A 84 4.02 12.61 3.34
CA GLU A 84 4.05 13.93 3.97
C GLU A 84 3.16 13.97 5.21
N GLN A 85 1.92 13.51 5.09
CA GLN A 85 1.00 13.48 6.22
C GLN A 85 1.42 12.50 7.31
N ASN A 86 2.06 11.38 6.97
CA ASN A 86 2.56 10.43 7.97
C ASN A 86 3.76 11.01 8.76
N ASN A 87 4.63 11.77 8.10
CA ASN A 87 5.75 12.46 8.75
C ASN A 87 5.28 13.53 9.78
N GLN A 88 4.05 14.05 9.62
CA GLN A 88 3.43 15.00 10.56
C GLN A 88 2.82 14.31 11.79
N LYS A 89 3.32 13.14 12.20
CA LYS A 89 2.88 12.34 13.37
C LYS A 89 1.41 11.86 13.30
N LYS A 90 0.92 11.58 12.10
CA LYS A 90 -0.41 11.03 11.89
C LYS A 90 -0.33 9.51 11.96
N HIS A 91 -0.91 8.91 12.98
CA HIS A 91 -0.87 7.46 13.23
C HIS A 91 -1.76 6.68 12.24
N PHE A 92 -1.26 6.46 11.04
CA PHE A 92 -1.87 5.58 10.06
C PHE A 92 -0.79 4.80 9.31
N TYR A 93 -1.23 3.78 8.60
CA TYR A 93 -0.36 2.94 7.75
C TYR A 93 -0.78 3.09 6.30
N TYR A 94 0.16 2.97 5.37
CA TYR A 94 -0.14 2.79 3.96
C TYR A 94 0.78 1.74 3.36
N MET A 95 0.26 0.98 2.41
CA MET A 95 1.04 -0.05 1.74
C MET A 95 0.54 -0.29 0.32
N GLU A 96 1.47 -0.68 -0.55
CA GLU A 96 1.16 -1.13 -1.89
C GLU A 96 0.81 -2.62 -1.87
N VAL A 97 -0.26 -2.98 -2.58
CA VAL A 97 -0.69 -4.35 -2.81
C VAL A 97 -0.83 -4.60 -4.31
N LYS A 98 -0.55 -5.82 -4.79
CA LYS A 98 -0.66 -6.13 -6.23
C LYS A 98 -2.08 -5.88 -6.76
N GLN A 99 -3.06 -6.21 -5.94
CA GLN A 99 -4.48 -5.97 -6.20
C GLN A 99 -5.17 -5.76 -4.87
N ILE A 100 -6.07 -4.79 -4.81
CA ILE A 100 -6.91 -4.59 -3.63
C ILE A 100 -7.95 -5.71 -3.60
N ASP A 101 -7.80 -6.60 -2.63
CA ASP A 101 -8.59 -7.81 -2.46
C ASP A 101 -8.79 -8.12 -0.96
N SER A 102 -9.29 -9.31 -0.63
CA SER A 102 -9.41 -9.75 0.75
C SER A 102 -8.05 -9.73 1.47
N THR A 103 -8.05 -9.44 2.75
CA THR A 103 -6.80 -9.38 3.55
C THR A 103 -6.00 -10.68 3.46
N LYS A 104 -6.66 -11.85 3.38
CA LYS A 104 -5.99 -13.14 3.21
C LYS A 104 -5.25 -13.25 1.89
N ASN A 105 -5.88 -12.81 0.79
CA ASN A 105 -5.27 -12.83 -0.53
C ASN A 105 -4.11 -11.84 -0.62
N MET A 106 -4.24 -10.67 -0.01
CA MET A 106 -3.14 -9.70 0.09
C MET A 106 -1.95 -10.27 0.88
N ILE A 107 -2.18 -11.01 1.96
CA ILE A 107 -1.13 -11.70 2.73
C ILE A 107 -0.40 -12.73 1.85
N LYS A 108 -1.14 -13.59 1.14
CA LYS A 108 -0.56 -14.59 0.22
C LYS A 108 0.27 -13.92 -0.87
N SER A 109 -0.26 -12.85 -1.47
CA SER A 109 0.46 -12.08 -2.50
C SER A 109 1.76 -11.47 -1.97
N LYS A 110 1.76 -10.89 -0.77
CA LYS A 110 2.97 -10.34 -0.14
C LYS A 110 3.98 -11.43 0.21
N TYR A 111 3.53 -12.57 0.73
CA TYR A 111 4.39 -13.72 1.00
C TYR A 111 5.13 -14.18 -0.27
N ASN A 112 4.42 -14.33 -1.38
CA ASN A 112 5.01 -14.71 -2.66
C ASN A 112 6.02 -13.67 -3.17
N THR A 113 5.66 -12.37 -3.10
CA THR A 113 6.57 -11.28 -3.50
C THR A 113 7.87 -11.31 -2.69
N ILE A 114 7.81 -11.52 -1.37
CA ILE A 114 9.00 -11.58 -0.52
C ILE A 114 9.84 -12.82 -0.90
N THR A 115 9.22 -13.95 -1.13
CA THR A 115 9.92 -15.18 -1.53
C THR A 115 10.66 -15.00 -2.85
N GLU A 116 10.03 -14.37 -3.84
CA GLU A 116 10.66 -14.02 -5.13
C GLU A 116 11.84 -13.05 -4.95
N LEU A 117 11.68 -12.03 -4.08
CA LEU A 117 12.74 -11.06 -3.79
C LEU A 117 13.94 -11.72 -3.09
N ILE A 118 13.72 -12.67 -2.18
CA ILE A 118 14.79 -13.45 -1.54
C ILE A 118 15.57 -14.24 -2.59
N GLN A 119 14.89 -14.90 -3.53
CA GLN A 119 15.55 -15.62 -4.61
C GLN A 119 16.37 -14.65 -5.50
N ARG A 120 15.80 -13.48 -5.83
CA ARG A 120 16.49 -12.44 -6.59
C ARG A 120 17.71 -11.90 -5.83
N HIS A 121 17.60 -11.65 -4.54
CA HIS A 121 18.73 -11.24 -3.69
C HIS A 121 19.88 -12.25 -3.72
N ASN A 122 19.56 -13.55 -3.63
CA ASN A 122 20.58 -14.60 -3.66
C ASN A 122 21.34 -14.69 -4.99
N ARG A 123 20.66 -14.41 -6.12
CA ARG A 123 21.24 -14.41 -7.47
C ARG A 123 21.93 -13.10 -7.84
N ALA A 124 21.65 -12.01 -7.13
CA ALA A 124 22.15 -10.69 -7.48
C ALA A 124 23.66 -10.59 -7.26
N ARG A 125 24.39 -10.09 -8.26
CA ARG A 125 25.82 -9.70 -8.16
C ARG A 125 25.99 -8.27 -7.68
N SER A 126 25.05 -7.40 -8.02
CA SER A 126 24.98 -5.99 -7.63
C SER A 126 23.61 -5.67 -6.99
N ASN A 127 23.48 -4.50 -6.39
CA ASN A 127 22.22 -4.00 -5.80
C ASN A 127 21.63 -4.85 -4.65
N LYS A 128 22.42 -5.75 -4.05
CA LYS A 128 21.95 -6.60 -2.93
C LYS A 128 21.36 -5.77 -1.79
N GLN A 129 22.00 -4.66 -1.44
CA GLN A 129 21.53 -3.82 -0.33
C GLN A 129 20.17 -3.17 -0.64
N ILE A 130 19.94 -2.76 -1.88
CA ILE A 130 18.65 -2.19 -2.31
C ILE A 130 17.57 -3.27 -2.20
N ILE A 131 17.83 -4.47 -2.70
CA ILE A 131 16.87 -5.60 -2.63
C ILE A 131 16.61 -5.97 -1.16
N LYS A 132 17.64 -5.99 -0.31
CA LYS A 132 17.51 -6.23 1.13
C LYS A 132 16.57 -5.22 1.80
N ASN A 133 16.70 -3.94 1.49
CA ASN A 133 15.83 -2.89 2.03
C ASN A 133 14.36 -3.09 1.58
N ILE A 134 14.15 -3.39 0.30
CA ILE A 134 12.80 -3.69 -0.23
C ILE A 134 12.19 -4.90 0.50
N ILE A 135 12.96 -5.96 0.73
CA ILE A 135 12.50 -7.15 1.46
C ILE A 135 12.07 -6.77 2.88
N LYS A 136 12.85 -5.95 3.59
CA LYS A 136 12.51 -5.49 4.95
C LYS A 136 11.20 -4.71 4.98
N ASP A 137 10.99 -3.79 4.04
CA ASP A 137 9.76 -3.02 3.94
C ASP A 137 8.55 -3.93 3.65
N GLU A 138 8.68 -4.85 2.70
CA GLU A 138 7.64 -5.82 2.37
C GLU A 138 7.33 -6.77 3.54
N TYR A 139 8.34 -7.18 4.30
CA TYR A 139 8.16 -7.99 5.52
C TYR A 139 7.39 -7.24 6.61
N ASN A 140 7.69 -5.97 6.84
CA ASN A 140 6.94 -5.14 7.78
C ASN A 140 5.46 -5.00 7.37
N ASN A 141 5.20 -4.83 6.08
CA ASN A 141 3.85 -4.81 5.52
C ASN A 141 3.13 -6.17 5.71
N LEU A 142 3.82 -7.28 5.44
CA LEU A 142 3.28 -8.62 5.69
C LEU A 142 2.94 -8.83 7.17
N LYS A 143 3.83 -8.44 8.07
CA LYS A 143 3.62 -8.53 9.52
C LYS A 143 2.38 -7.74 9.96
N LEU A 144 2.20 -6.54 9.41
CA LEU A 144 1.00 -5.74 9.66
C LEU A 144 -0.26 -6.45 9.16
N LEU A 145 -0.29 -6.93 7.91
CA LEU A 145 -1.43 -7.65 7.35
C LEU A 145 -1.79 -8.89 8.18
N CYS A 146 -0.80 -9.69 8.58
CA CYS A 146 -1.01 -10.86 9.43
C CYS A 146 -1.65 -10.49 10.78
N SER A 147 -1.34 -9.31 11.32
CA SER A 147 -1.94 -8.84 12.59
C SER A 147 -3.40 -8.44 12.47
N LEU A 148 -3.93 -8.26 11.26
CA LEU A 148 -5.31 -7.81 11.01
C LEU A 148 -6.32 -8.97 10.95
N ILE A 149 -5.86 -10.20 10.78
CA ILE A 149 -6.72 -11.38 10.69
C ILE A 149 -6.70 -12.22 11.97
N ASP A 150 -7.54 -13.26 12.01
CA ASP A 150 -7.57 -14.17 13.14
C ASP A 150 -6.24 -14.92 13.26
N GLN A 151 -5.64 -14.92 14.46
CA GLN A 151 -4.36 -15.54 14.78
C GLN A 151 -4.38 -17.09 14.65
N ARG A 152 -5.56 -17.70 14.57
CA ARG A 152 -5.75 -19.15 14.37
C ARG A 152 -5.57 -19.55 12.91
N THR A 153 -5.65 -18.62 11.96
CA THR A 153 -5.54 -18.93 10.53
C THR A 153 -4.09 -19.19 10.13
N ARG A 154 -3.89 -19.99 9.08
CA ARG A 154 -2.56 -20.24 8.50
C ARG A 154 -1.91 -18.94 8.03
N GLU A 155 -2.67 -18.10 7.36
CA GLU A 155 -2.19 -16.85 6.78
C GLU A 155 -1.62 -15.89 7.85
N SER A 156 -2.18 -15.89 9.06
CA SER A 156 -1.65 -15.06 10.16
C SER A 156 -0.24 -15.43 10.60
N LYS A 157 0.20 -16.64 10.27
CA LYS A 157 1.52 -17.19 10.67
C LYS A 157 2.57 -17.04 9.58
N LEU A 158 2.21 -16.66 8.35
CA LEU A 158 3.13 -16.57 7.21
C LEU A 158 4.30 -15.61 7.47
N HIS A 159 4.12 -14.56 8.25
CA HIS A 159 5.23 -13.68 8.65
C HIS A 159 6.33 -14.41 9.43
N LYS A 160 5.98 -15.44 10.22
CA LYS A 160 6.98 -16.26 10.97
C LYS A 160 7.76 -17.16 10.03
N GLU A 161 7.11 -17.70 8.99
CA GLU A 161 7.79 -18.49 7.95
C GLU A 161 8.78 -17.63 7.17
N VAL A 162 8.35 -16.44 6.75
CA VAL A 162 9.24 -15.47 6.09
C VAL A 162 10.42 -15.10 6.98
N PHE A 163 10.20 -14.85 8.27
CA PHE A 163 11.28 -14.51 9.19
C PHE A 163 12.36 -15.60 9.25
N LYS A 164 11.96 -16.88 9.29
CA LYS A 164 12.90 -18.00 9.21
C LYS A 164 13.70 -17.99 7.90
N LEU A 165 13.05 -17.67 6.76
CA LEU A 165 13.74 -17.54 5.49
C LEU A 165 14.73 -16.37 5.49
N LEU A 166 14.38 -15.22 6.07
CA LEU A 166 15.27 -14.07 6.16
C LEU A 166 16.55 -14.40 6.96
N ILE A 167 16.41 -15.12 8.09
CA ILE A 167 17.57 -15.59 8.88
C ILE A 167 18.41 -16.56 8.03
N LYS A 168 17.80 -17.58 7.43
CA LYS A 168 18.48 -18.56 6.59
C LYS A 168 19.32 -17.91 5.50
N HIS A 169 18.84 -16.85 4.89
CA HIS A 169 19.49 -16.14 3.77
C HIS A 169 20.30 -14.91 4.21
N LYS A 170 20.53 -14.71 5.53
CA LYS A 170 21.31 -13.59 6.10
C LYS A 170 20.79 -12.19 5.67
N ILE A 171 19.47 -12.04 5.53
CA ILE A 171 18.79 -10.80 5.14
C ILE A 171 18.24 -10.06 6.36
N ALA A 172 17.94 -10.76 7.44
CA ALA A 172 17.45 -10.20 8.69
C ALA A 172 18.45 -9.24 9.33
#